data_8118305da4cdfadbe7ccd0ef601d704c
#
_entry.id   8118305da4cdfadbe7ccd0ef601d704c
#
_cell.length_a   1.000
_cell.length_b   1.000
_cell.length_c   1.000
_cell.angle_alpha   90.00
_cell.angle_beta   90.00
_cell.angle_gamma   90.00
#
_symmetry.space_group_name_H-M   'P 1'
#
loop_
_entity.id
_entity.type
_entity.pdbx_description
1 polymer ?
#
loop_
_entity_poly.entity_id
_entity_poly.type
_entity_poly.pdbx_seq_one_letter_code
_entity_poly.pdbx_strand_id
1 'polypeptide(L)'
;MSLTTLVTFVEVFKIDKNNNKSTIHLLQNAKRDHNKNVKDSSNTISFKGKNYHYLPFIYQGTIINKSGDNIESNLIMGNHPLSMAKAQQAVVNKYFVEVNVCIMSNTNIDSLQRVLTTDTWLAASLSYDSEVVEVLLSSAIDAVGVNVPNLVLTTDAVGKLPVTSDIQNR
;
A
#
# COMPACT_ATOMS: atom_id res chain seq x y z
N MET A 1 15.17 28.93 5.60
CA MET A 1 15.00 27.67 4.84
C MET A 1 13.82 26.94 5.44
N SER A 2 12.76 26.68 4.68
CA SER A 2 11.68 25.81 5.16
C SER A 2 12.16 24.37 5.08
N LEU A 3 12.30 23.72 6.22
CA LEU A 3 12.57 22.27 6.27
C LEU A 3 11.31 21.54 5.79
N THR A 4 11.51 20.61 4.88
CA THR A 4 10.46 19.72 4.39
C THR A 4 10.69 18.31 4.94
N THR A 5 9.61 17.63 5.31
CA THR A 5 9.64 16.25 5.81
C THR A 5 8.84 15.35 4.88
N LEU A 6 9.37 14.16 4.63
CA LEU A 6 8.66 13.11 3.95
C LEU A 6 7.73 12.41 4.94
N VAL A 7 6.45 12.35 4.62
CA VAL A 7 5.43 11.69 5.45
C VAL A 7 4.70 10.67 4.61
N THR A 8 4.53 9.49 5.18
CA THR A 8 3.76 8.42 4.54
C THR A 8 2.45 8.21 5.27
N PHE A 9 1.34 8.26 4.53
CA PHE A 9 0.00 7.96 5.00
C PHE A 9 -0.43 6.61 4.47
N VAL A 10 -0.93 5.76 5.35
CA VAL A 10 -1.41 4.42 5.02
C VAL A 10 -2.87 4.31 5.42
N GLU A 11 -3.72 4.00 4.45
CA GLU A 11 -5.12 3.68 4.67
C GLU A 11 -5.35 2.19 4.41
N VAL A 12 -5.72 1.45 5.45
CA VAL A 12 -6.14 0.05 5.35
C VAL A 12 -7.66 0.02 5.23
N PHE A 13 -8.18 -0.62 4.20
CA PHE A 13 -9.61 -0.65 3.91
C PHE A 13 -10.06 -1.98 3.31
N LYS A 14 -11.35 -2.22 3.38
CA LYS A 14 -12.03 -3.30 2.66
C LYS A 14 -12.96 -2.74 1.61
N ILE A 15 -13.18 -3.52 0.57
CA ILE A 15 -14.20 -3.26 -0.45
C ILE A 15 -15.31 -4.30 -0.26
N ASP A 16 -16.53 -3.87 -0.13
CA ASP A 16 -17.69 -4.76 -0.03
C ASP A 16 -18.19 -5.23 -1.41
N LYS A 17 -19.17 -6.12 -1.42
CA LYS A 17 -19.77 -6.65 -2.66
C LYS A 17 -20.44 -5.57 -3.54
N ASN A 18 -20.75 -4.42 -2.96
CA ASN A 18 -21.35 -3.28 -3.64
C ASN A 18 -20.29 -2.25 -4.09
N ASN A 19 -19.00 -2.63 -4.02
CA ASN A 19 -17.87 -1.79 -4.35
C ASN A 19 -17.69 -0.55 -3.45
N ASN A 20 -18.23 -0.59 -2.21
CA ASN A 20 -18.05 0.49 -1.25
C ASN A 20 -16.77 0.28 -0.45
N LYS A 21 -15.95 1.35 -0.39
CA LYS A 21 -14.73 1.40 0.40
C LYS A 21 -15.09 1.65 1.88
N SER A 22 -14.67 0.74 2.77
CA SER A 22 -14.80 0.88 4.22
C SER A 22 -13.43 0.91 4.87
N THR A 23 -13.06 2.07 5.42
CA THR A 23 -11.77 2.29 6.08
C THR A 23 -11.70 1.55 7.41
N ILE A 24 -10.62 0.83 7.67
CA ILE A 24 -10.36 0.06 8.89
C ILE A 24 -9.30 0.76 9.75
N HIS A 25 -8.17 1.14 9.15
CA HIS A 25 -7.07 1.83 9.84
C HIS A 25 -6.56 3.00 9.01
N LEU A 26 -6.22 4.08 9.70
CA LEU A 26 -5.57 5.28 9.16
C LEU A 26 -4.28 5.51 9.94
N LEU A 27 -3.13 5.33 9.30
CA LEU A 27 -1.82 5.36 9.94
C LEU A 27 -0.90 6.36 9.23
N GLN A 28 -0.01 6.99 9.99
CA GLN A 28 1.03 7.87 9.46
C GLN A 28 2.33 7.70 10.27
N ASN A 29 3.48 7.97 9.65
CA ASN A 29 4.79 7.72 10.22
C ASN A 29 5.55 8.96 10.70
N ALA A 30 4.97 10.16 10.59
CA ALA A 30 5.61 11.39 11.08
C ALA A 30 5.26 11.63 12.54
N LYS A 31 6.27 11.66 13.40
CA LYS A 31 6.09 12.07 14.79
C LYS A 31 5.96 13.59 14.84
N ARG A 32 4.85 14.08 15.40
CA ARG A 32 4.67 15.50 15.66
C ARG A 32 5.50 15.90 16.88
N ASP A 33 6.44 16.83 16.73
CA ASP A 33 7.10 17.43 17.88
C ASP A 33 6.07 18.27 18.64
N HIS A 34 5.72 17.81 19.83
CA HIS A 34 4.85 18.57 20.71
C HIS A 34 5.59 19.84 21.15
N ASN A 35 5.35 20.93 20.44
CA ASN A 35 5.64 22.23 20.99
C ASN A 35 4.82 22.36 22.28
N LYS A 36 5.46 22.68 23.40
CA LYS A 36 4.95 22.62 24.80
C LYS A 36 3.63 23.37 25.05
N ASN A 37 3.07 24.04 24.05
CA ASN A 37 1.88 24.90 24.17
C ASN A 37 0.61 24.30 23.50
N VAL A 38 0.67 23.14 22.86
CA VAL A 38 -0.53 22.53 22.26
C VAL A 38 -1.02 21.42 23.18
N LYS A 39 -2.19 21.61 23.77
CA LYS A 39 -2.87 20.64 24.65
C LYS A 39 -3.35 19.37 23.94
N ASP A 40 -3.13 19.25 22.64
CA ASP A 40 -3.50 18.07 21.85
C ASP A 40 -2.42 16.98 21.94
N SER A 41 -2.66 16.04 22.84
CA SER A 41 -1.86 14.81 23.00
C SER A 41 -2.04 13.79 21.87
N SER A 42 -2.88 14.08 20.88
CA SER A 42 -3.10 13.18 19.75
C SER A 42 -2.05 13.40 18.67
N ASN A 43 -1.16 12.43 18.49
CA ASN A 43 -0.24 12.36 17.35
C ASN A 43 -1.01 12.06 16.04
N THR A 44 -1.97 12.93 15.72
CA THR A 44 -2.86 12.78 14.57
C THR A 44 -2.55 13.85 13.55
N ILE A 45 -2.50 13.47 12.27
CA ILE A 45 -2.37 14.40 11.14
C ILE A 45 -3.60 14.25 10.25
N SER A 46 -4.22 15.37 9.89
CA SER A 46 -5.34 15.38 8.95
C SER A 46 -4.82 15.36 7.50
N PHE A 47 -5.28 14.39 6.72
CA PHE A 47 -4.95 14.26 5.31
C PHE A 47 -6.18 13.82 4.52
N LYS A 48 -6.50 14.50 3.41
CA LYS A 48 -7.69 14.25 2.58
C LYS A 48 -9.00 14.16 3.41
N GLY A 49 -9.13 15.01 4.45
CA GLY A 49 -10.32 15.03 5.33
C GLY A 49 -10.44 13.87 6.31
N LYS A 50 -9.40 13.04 6.45
CA LYS A 50 -9.34 11.92 7.40
C LYS A 50 -8.21 12.15 8.41
N ASN A 51 -8.37 11.67 9.63
CA ASN A 51 -7.39 11.80 10.71
C ASN A 51 -6.55 10.54 10.82
N TYR A 52 -5.26 10.64 10.51
CA TYR A 52 -4.29 9.54 10.54
C TYR A 52 -3.55 9.52 11.87
N HIS A 53 -3.53 8.37 12.52
CA HIS A 53 -2.85 8.15 13.79
C HIS A 53 -1.38 7.79 13.59
N TYR A 54 -0.54 8.30 14.47
CA TYR A 54 0.87 7.98 14.44
C TYR A 54 1.12 6.49 14.75
N LEU A 55 1.88 5.85 13.89
CA LEU A 55 2.49 4.55 14.11
C LEU A 55 3.87 4.58 13.44
N PRO A 56 4.98 4.26 14.14
CA PRO A 56 6.29 4.21 13.50
C PRO A 56 6.35 3.04 12.53
N PHE A 57 6.50 3.35 11.25
CA PHE A 57 6.71 2.36 10.18
C PHE A 57 7.60 2.93 9.08
N ILE A 58 8.18 2.02 8.30
CA ILE A 58 8.92 2.31 7.08
C ILE A 58 8.17 1.67 5.92
N TYR A 59 7.93 2.43 4.87
CA TYR A 59 7.43 1.94 3.60
C TYR A 59 8.61 1.83 2.63
N GLN A 60 8.90 0.61 2.22
CA GLN A 60 9.90 0.34 1.19
C GLN A 60 9.19 0.35 -0.15
N GLY A 61 9.26 1.43 -0.88
CA GLY A 61 8.59 1.60 -2.18
C GLY A 61 8.65 0.38 -3.11
N THR A 62 8.04 0.49 -4.25
CA THR A 62 7.86 -0.59 -5.23
C THR A 62 9.20 -1.20 -5.66
N ILE A 63 9.38 -2.49 -5.44
CA ILE A 63 10.47 -3.29 -5.99
C ILE A 63 9.93 -3.92 -7.28
N ILE A 64 10.45 -3.50 -8.42
CA ILE A 64 10.15 -4.12 -9.70
C ILE A 64 11.24 -5.15 -9.97
N ASN A 65 10.90 -6.42 -10.03
CA ASN A 65 11.81 -7.46 -10.49
C ASN A 65 12.18 -7.24 -11.96
N LYS A 66 13.43 -7.55 -12.33
CA LYS A 66 13.91 -7.41 -13.72
C LYS A 66 13.09 -8.22 -14.74
N SER A 67 12.37 -9.25 -14.28
CA SER A 67 11.43 -10.02 -15.08
C SER A 67 10.06 -9.38 -15.24
N GLY A 68 9.76 -8.32 -14.47
CA GLY A 68 8.48 -7.61 -14.52
C GLY A 68 7.29 -8.37 -13.91
N ASP A 69 7.53 -9.56 -13.34
CA ASP A 69 6.46 -10.47 -12.98
C ASP A 69 5.84 -10.23 -11.60
N ASN A 70 6.58 -9.60 -10.66
CA ASN A 70 6.06 -9.33 -9.32
C ASN A 70 6.33 -7.89 -8.92
N ILE A 71 5.26 -7.13 -8.74
CA ILE A 71 5.30 -5.79 -8.15
C ILE A 71 4.96 -5.94 -6.68
N GLU A 72 5.98 -5.85 -5.83
CA GLU A 72 5.87 -6.02 -4.39
C GLU A 72 6.39 -4.77 -3.65
N SER A 73 5.94 -4.58 -2.44
CA SER A 73 6.40 -3.55 -1.52
C SER A 73 6.30 -4.06 -0.09
N ASN A 74 7.06 -3.47 0.83
CA ASN A 74 7.05 -3.87 2.22
C ASN A 74 6.67 -2.71 3.14
N LEU A 75 5.86 -3.02 4.14
CA LEU A 75 5.56 -2.15 5.26
C LEU A 75 6.18 -2.75 6.52
N ILE A 76 7.21 -2.09 7.05
CA ILE A 76 8.01 -2.56 8.19
C ILE A 76 7.66 -1.74 9.41
N MET A 77 7.30 -2.41 10.50
CA MET A 77 6.92 -1.80 11.79
C MET A 77 7.68 -2.45 12.93
N GLY A 78 7.88 -1.72 14.04
CA GLY A 78 8.37 -2.34 15.28
C GLY A 78 7.40 -3.39 15.80
N ASN A 79 7.93 -4.50 16.34
CA ASN A 79 7.12 -5.57 16.92
C ASN A 79 6.52 -5.10 18.25
N HIS A 80 5.34 -4.54 18.18
CA HIS A 80 4.53 -4.09 19.31
C HIS A 80 3.13 -4.69 19.17
N PRO A 81 2.43 -5.02 20.26
CA PRO A 81 1.10 -5.65 20.20
C PRO A 81 0.12 -4.93 19.27
N LEU A 82 0.15 -3.59 19.24
CA LEU A 82 -0.71 -2.79 18.37
C LEU A 82 -0.35 -2.95 16.88
N SER A 83 0.95 -2.93 16.56
CA SER A 83 1.44 -3.11 15.17
C SER A 83 1.10 -4.50 14.67
N MET A 84 1.39 -5.51 15.49
CA MET A 84 1.12 -6.92 15.19
C MET A 84 -0.37 -7.16 14.96
N ALA A 85 -1.25 -6.66 15.85
CA ALA A 85 -2.69 -6.85 15.71
C ALA A 85 -3.23 -6.23 14.41
N LYS A 86 -2.78 -5.02 14.06
CA LYS A 86 -3.19 -4.34 12.82
C LYS A 86 -2.68 -5.06 11.57
N ALA A 87 -1.41 -5.49 11.59
CA ALA A 87 -0.79 -6.23 10.51
C ALA A 87 -1.49 -7.59 10.28
N GLN A 88 -1.69 -8.34 11.36
CA GLN A 88 -2.39 -9.62 11.29
C GLN A 88 -3.83 -9.48 10.78
N GLN A 89 -4.56 -8.48 11.27
CA GLN A 89 -5.92 -8.20 10.80
C GLN A 89 -5.94 -7.89 9.31
N ALA A 90 -4.98 -7.08 8.81
CA ALA A 90 -4.91 -6.71 7.40
C ALA A 90 -4.65 -7.93 6.50
N VAL A 91 -3.69 -8.79 6.88
CA VAL A 91 -3.29 -9.95 6.08
C VAL A 91 -4.34 -11.07 6.13
N VAL A 92 -4.86 -11.42 7.32
CA VAL A 92 -5.87 -12.49 7.46
C VAL A 92 -7.14 -12.17 6.68
N ASN A 93 -7.56 -10.90 6.71
CA ASN A 93 -8.78 -10.48 5.99
C ASN A 93 -8.51 -10.01 4.57
N LYS A 94 -7.26 -10.08 4.09
CA LYS A 94 -6.85 -9.62 2.75
C LYS A 94 -7.36 -8.20 2.45
N TYR A 95 -7.06 -7.27 3.35
CA TYR A 95 -7.47 -5.88 3.18
C TYR A 95 -6.58 -5.19 2.14
N PHE A 96 -7.16 -4.20 1.47
CA PHE A 96 -6.43 -3.28 0.62
C PHE A 96 -5.68 -2.25 1.45
N VAL A 97 -4.54 -1.82 0.95
CA VAL A 97 -3.66 -0.84 1.59
C VAL A 97 -3.33 0.25 0.57
N GLU A 98 -3.84 1.46 0.78
CA GLU A 98 -3.47 2.64 -0.01
C GLU A 98 -2.36 3.38 0.71
N VAL A 99 -1.24 3.57 0.03
CA VAL A 99 -0.07 4.28 0.54
C VAL A 99 0.11 5.58 -0.21
N ASN A 100 0.10 6.69 0.50
CA ASN A 100 0.37 8.02 -0.04
C ASN A 100 1.66 8.56 0.57
N VAL A 101 2.68 8.80 -0.26
CA VAL A 101 3.93 9.44 0.15
C VAL A 101 3.85 10.93 -0.17
N CYS A 102 4.03 11.77 0.84
CA CYS A 102 3.81 13.20 0.74
C CYS A 102 4.99 14.00 1.26
N ILE A 103 5.21 15.18 0.70
CA ILE A 103 6.09 16.20 1.27
C ILE A 103 5.24 17.17 2.09
N MET A 104 5.65 17.41 3.34
CA MET A 104 5.00 18.35 4.25
C MET A 104 6.00 19.38 4.78
N SER A 105 5.52 20.55 5.18
CA SER A 105 6.34 21.57 5.83
C SER A 105 6.52 21.24 7.30
N ASN A 106 7.75 21.33 7.83
CA ASN A 106 8.01 21.14 9.25
C ASN A 106 7.47 22.29 10.13
N THR A 107 7.26 23.44 9.54
CA THR A 107 6.73 24.60 10.28
C THR A 107 5.21 24.52 10.47
N ASN A 108 4.53 23.82 9.60
CA ASN A 108 3.10 23.58 9.68
C ASN A 108 2.79 22.17 9.10
N ILE A 109 2.80 21.17 9.99
CA ILE A 109 2.60 19.75 9.62
C ILE A 109 1.21 19.52 9.00
N ASP A 110 0.23 20.40 9.29
CA ASP A 110 -1.10 20.29 8.67
C ASP A 110 -1.14 20.85 7.24
N SER A 111 -0.06 21.49 6.78
CA SER A 111 0.05 21.98 5.40
C SER A 111 0.71 20.93 4.50
N LEU A 112 -0.13 20.17 3.78
CA LEU A 112 0.33 19.31 2.71
C LEU A 112 0.92 20.15 1.58
N GLN A 113 2.19 19.94 1.25
CA GLN A 113 2.83 20.61 0.12
C GLN A 113 2.60 19.85 -1.20
N ARG A 114 2.80 18.54 -1.20
CA ARG A 114 2.68 17.73 -2.40
C ARG A 114 2.57 16.24 -2.09
N VAL A 115 1.66 15.55 -2.78
CA VAL A 115 1.66 14.10 -2.88
C VAL A 115 2.67 13.68 -3.95
N LEU A 116 3.61 12.81 -3.62
CA LEU A 116 4.63 12.28 -4.54
C LEU A 116 4.12 11.03 -5.24
N THR A 117 3.66 10.05 -4.47
CA THR A 117 3.12 8.79 -4.99
C THR A 117 1.85 8.41 -4.26
N THR A 118 0.99 7.68 -4.97
CA THR A 118 -0.19 7.02 -4.40
C THR A 118 -0.24 5.62 -4.99
N ASP A 119 -0.06 4.62 -4.15
CA ASP A 119 -0.01 3.22 -4.53
C ASP A 119 -1.10 2.45 -3.79
N THR A 120 -1.73 1.49 -4.46
CA THR A 120 -2.76 0.62 -3.86
C THR A 120 -2.32 -0.83 -3.95
N TRP A 121 -2.30 -1.49 -2.81
CA TRP A 121 -1.79 -2.83 -2.61
C TRP A 121 -2.82 -3.74 -1.97
N LEU A 122 -2.53 -5.03 -1.98
CA LEU A 122 -3.19 -6.02 -1.14
C LEU A 122 -2.23 -6.49 -0.04
N ALA A 123 -2.67 -6.59 1.20
CA ALA A 123 -1.89 -7.20 2.27
C ALA A 123 -1.79 -8.71 2.02
N ALA A 124 -0.62 -9.17 1.54
CA ALA A 124 -0.43 -10.53 1.03
C ALA A 124 0.05 -11.49 2.11
N SER A 125 1.12 -11.15 2.81
CA SER A 125 1.70 -12.00 3.85
C SER A 125 2.27 -11.19 5.01
N LEU A 126 2.49 -11.86 6.12
CA LEU A 126 3.05 -11.33 7.36
C LEU A 126 4.25 -12.16 7.76
N SER A 127 5.39 -11.50 7.96
CA SER A 127 6.55 -12.06 8.65
C SER A 127 6.87 -11.24 9.89
N TYR A 128 7.43 -11.85 10.91
CA TYR A 128 7.81 -11.15 12.12
C TYR A 128 8.93 -11.89 12.87
N ASP A 129 9.72 -11.10 13.59
CA ASP A 129 10.70 -11.59 14.53
C ASP A 129 10.50 -10.91 15.90
N SER A 130 11.53 -10.94 16.78
CA SER A 130 11.46 -10.32 18.10
C SER A 130 11.38 -8.79 18.08
N GLU A 131 11.84 -8.15 17.00
CA GLU A 131 11.98 -6.69 16.91
C GLU A 131 11.07 -6.07 15.87
N VAL A 132 10.77 -6.80 14.80
CA VAL A 132 10.15 -6.26 13.60
C VAL A 132 8.96 -7.09 13.15
N VAL A 133 7.95 -6.39 12.65
CA VAL A 133 6.80 -6.94 11.92
C VAL A 133 6.85 -6.40 10.50
N GLU A 134 6.86 -7.28 9.52
CA GLU A 134 6.89 -6.94 8.11
C GLU A 134 5.64 -7.45 7.41
N VAL A 135 4.94 -6.56 6.73
CA VAL A 135 3.79 -6.88 5.88
C VAL A 135 4.22 -6.77 4.44
N LEU A 136 4.19 -7.89 3.72
CA LEU A 136 4.36 -7.91 2.28
C LEU A 136 3.09 -7.39 1.62
N LEU A 137 3.25 -6.40 0.78
CA LEU A 137 2.21 -5.80 -0.04
C LEU A 137 2.40 -6.23 -1.49
N SER A 138 1.40 -6.85 -2.08
CA SER A 138 1.44 -7.28 -3.48
C SER A 138 0.44 -6.49 -4.33
N SER A 139 0.70 -6.44 -5.63
CA SER A 139 -0.28 -5.92 -6.57
C SER A 139 -1.57 -6.74 -6.47
N ALA A 140 -2.73 -6.08 -6.56
CA ALA A 140 -4.01 -6.77 -6.59
C ALA A 140 -4.16 -7.71 -7.81
N ILE A 141 -3.36 -7.49 -8.83
CA ILE A 141 -3.31 -8.33 -10.05
C ILE A 141 -2.55 -9.62 -9.77
N ASP A 142 -1.47 -9.56 -8.97
CA ASP A 142 -0.62 -10.71 -8.62
C ASP A 142 -1.16 -11.49 -7.40
N ALA A 143 -2.16 -10.95 -6.72
CA ALA A 143 -2.76 -11.59 -5.56
C ALA A 143 -3.46 -12.89 -5.98
N VAL A 144 -2.76 -13.96 -5.67
CA VAL A 144 -3.13 -15.38 -5.67
C VAL A 144 -4.47 -15.73 -6.31
N GLY A 145 -4.41 -16.32 -7.50
CA GLY A 145 -5.52 -17.00 -8.13
C GLY A 145 -6.42 -16.15 -9.01
N VAL A 146 -6.04 -14.91 -9.29
CA VAL A 146 -6.68 -14.15 -10.36
C VAL A 146 -5.97 -14.51 -11.66
N ASN A 147 -6.57 -15.42 -12.44
CA ASN A 147 -6.16 -15.60 -13.83
C ASN A 147 -6.44 -14.31 -14.60
N VAL A 148 -5.40 -13.56 -14.94
CA VAL A 148 -5.50 -12.39 -15.83
C VAL A 148 -4.69 -12.71 -17.08
N PRO A 149 -5.29 -12.67 -18.25
CA PRO A 149 -6.72 -12.43 -18.51
C PRO A 149 -7.58 -13.65 -18.15
N ASN A 150 -8.77 -13.38 -17.63
CA ASN A 150 -9.77 -14.41 -17.30
C ASN A 150 -10.39 -15.07 -18.57
N LEU A 151 -9.85 -14.78 -19.72
CA LEU A 151 -10.21 -15.31 -21.04
C LEU A 151 -9.06 -16.16 -21.54
N VAL A 152 -9.26 -17.46 -21.55
CA VAL A 152 -8.41 -18.35 -22.34
C VAL A 152 -8.64 -18.00 -23.80
N LEU A 153 -7.57 -17.63 -24.53
CA LEU A 153 -7.61 -17.45 -25.97
C LEU A 153 -7.93 -18.80 -26.61
N THR A 154 -9.20 -19.04 -26.89
CA THR A 154 -9.66 -20.22 -27.60
C THR A 154 -9.67 -19.94 -29.10
N THR A 155 -9.56 -21.00 -29.92
CA THR A 155 -9.68 -20.91 -31.37
C THR A 155 -10.99 -20.25 -31.83
N ASP A 156 -12.05 -20.31 -30.99
CA ASP A 156 -13.32 -19.67 -31.25
C ASP A 156 -13.26 -18.13 -31.05
N ALA A 157 -12.37 -17.65 -30.17
CA ALA A 157 -12.21 -16.23 -29.91
C ALA A 157 -11.22 -15.53 -30.85
N VAL A 158 -10.21 -16.25 -31.33
CA VAL A 158 -9.07 -15.70 -32.10
C VAL A 158 -9.04 -16.23 -33.54
N GLY A 159 -9.86 -17.22 -33.87
CA GLY A 159 -9.80 -17.92 -35.14
C GLY A 159 -8.60 -18.87 -35.23
N LYS A 160 -8.39 -19.50 -36.38
CA LYS A 160 -7.21 -20.31 -36.63
C LYS A 160 -5.97 -19.44 -36.74
N LEU A 161 -5.06 -19.59 -35.80
CA LEU A 161 -3.72 -18.99 -35.92
C LEU A 161 -2.97 -19.66 -37.07
N PRO A 162 -2.26 -18.93 -37.94
CA PRO A 162 -1.45 -19.50 -38.99
C PRO A 162 -0.36 -20.39 -38.35
N VAL A 163 -0.31 -21.63 -38.73
CA VAL A 163 0.75 -22.56 -38.31
C VAL A 163 2.03 -22.24 -39.10
N THR A 164 3.17 -22.39 -38.48
CA THR A 164 4.48 -22.01 -39.07
C THR A 164 4.77 -22.68 -40.40
N SER A 165 4.14 -23.83 -40.68
CA SER A 165 4.23 -24.56 -41.97
C SER A 165 3.57 -23.83 -43.15
N ASP A 166 2.60 -22.95 -42.87
CA ASP A 166 1.90 -22.20 -43.92
C ASP A 166 2.65 -20.95 -44.38
N ILE A 167 3.67 -20.53 -43.61
CA ILE A 167 4.50 -19.35 -43.91
C ILE A 167 5.68 -19.72 -44.84
N GLN A 168 6.07 -21.00 -44.91
CA GLN A 168 7.23 -21.44 -45.73
C GLN A 168 6.88 -21.70 -47.20
N ASN A 169 5.62 -21.64 -47.59
CA ASN A 169 5.16 -21.94 -48.95
C ASN A 169 4.57 -20.71 -49.69
N ARG A 170 5.05 -19.53 -49.37
CA ARG A 170 4.74 -18.31 -50.16
C ARG A 170 6.01 -17.62 -50.64
#